data_2b1c2a27779496118e91b4de6988e200
#
_entry.id   2b1c2a27779496118e91b4de6988e200
#
_cell.length_a   1.000
_cell.length_b   1.000
_cell.length_c   1.000
_cell.angle_alpha   90.00
_cell.angle_beta   90.00
_cell.angle_gamma   90.00
#
_symmetry.space_group_name_H-M   'P 1'
#
loop_
_entity.id
_entity.type
_entity.pdbx_description
1 polymer ?
#
loop_
_entity_poly.entity_id
_entity_poly.type
_entity_poly.pdbx_seq_one_letter_code
_entity_poly.pdbx_strand_id
1 'polypeptide(L)'
;MGLMIRVGPAGSGGLGNLKGVAKVAEMGLDCMEVEFTYGVRMDLDTAEAVGALAKEKGITLSVHAPYYINLASDEKDKYDASRKRILDSCERAHAMGARNVVFHAGFYQKKSAGQTYNLIKKAVSGMQQSISRKGWQVKLCPEITGKPSQFGSLAELLRLKQQTGCGITVDFSHLYARQQGKIDYAKTLKKLPKKFHAHFSGIEYGDKGERKHIRTTQKFFEPLARALINHPVDITLINESPEPYEDAMMMKKMILKLGLDIPRVWQ
;
A
#
# COMPACT_ATOMS: atom_id res chain seq x y z
N MET A 1 -5.43 -21.97 4.65
CA MET A 1 -4.53 -20.82 4.89
C MET A 1 -5.17 -19.99 5.99
N GLY A 2 -4.52 -19.88 7.14
CA GLY A 2 -5.05 -19.15 8.29
C GLY A 2 -5.12 -17.64 8.04
N LEU A 3 -5.91 -16.94 8.85
CA LEU A 3 -5.94 -15.48 8.94
C LEU A 3 -4.54 -14.98 9.35
N MET A 4 -3.96 -14.06 8.57
CA MET A 4 -2.71 -13.41 8.93
C MET A 4 -2.81 -11.90 8.65
N ILE A 5 -2.87 -11.13 9.73
CA ILE A 5 -2.93 -9.67 9.64
C ILE A 5 -1.63 -9.12 10.24
N ARG A 6 -0.79 -8.52 9.41
CA ARG A 6 0.43 -7.79 9.82
C ARG A 6 0.10 -6.32 9.86
N VAL A 7 0.48 -5.64 10.93
CA VAL A 7 0.22 -4.20 11.09
C VAL A 7 1.53 -3.47 11.34
N GLY A 8 1.69 -2.32 10.70
CA GLY A 8 2.85 -1.47 10.89
C GLY A 8 2.69 -0.07 10.32
N PRO A 9 3.69 0.82 10.51
CA PRO A 9 3.66 2.20 10.08
C PRO A 9 4.08 2.40 8.63
N ALA A 10 3.62 3.49 8.03
CA ALA A 10 4.24 4.13 6.88
C ALA A 10 5.43 4.98 7.34
N GLY A 11 6.56 4.80 6.68
CA GLY A 11 7.79 5.53 6.96
C GLY A 11 8.48 5.20 8.27
N SER A 12 9.62 5.83 8.46
CA SER A 12 10.49 5.64 9.63
C SER A 12 10.25 6.64 10.77
N GLY A 13 9.24 7.51 10.68
CA GLY A 13 8.99 8.57 11.66
C GLY A 13 10.16 9.54 11.83
N GLY A 14 10.92 9.80 10.76
CA GLY A 14 12.09 10.69 10.79
C GLY A 14 13.38 10.06 11.38
N LEU A 15 13.33 8.81 11.84
CA LEU A 15 14.48 8.13 12.47
C LEU A 15 15.51 7.61 11.46
N GLY A 16 15.15 7.55 10.17
CA GLY A 16 15.87 6.78 9.15
C GLY A 16 15.51 5.29 9.19
N ASN A 17 15.63 4.61 8.04
CA ASN A 17 14.99 3.29 7.85
C ASN A 17 15.56 2.19 8.77
N LEU A 18 16.87 2.16 9.05
CA LEU A 18 17.46 1.19 9.98
C LEU A 18 16.88 1.32 11.39
N LYS A 19 16.86 2.54 11.94
CA LYS A 19 16.28 2.79 13.26
C LYS A 19 14.76 2.59 13.26
N GLY A 20 14.10 2.89 12.13
CA GLY A 20 12.67 2.64 11.95
C GLY A 20 12.33 1.16 12.08
N VAL A 21 13.07 0.28 11.39
CA VAL A 21 12.91 -1.19 11.50
C VAL A 21 13.14 -1.67 12.94
N ALA A 22 14.20 -1.18 13.60
CA ALA A 22 14.47 -1.53 15.00
C ALA A 22 13.32 -1.11 15.92
N LYS A 23 12.80 0.11 15.76
CA LYS A 23 11.65 0.62 16.53
C LYS A 23 10.37 -0.20 16.28
N VAL A 24 10.09 -0.57 15.03
CA VAL A 24 8.94 -1.44 14.68
C VAL A 24 9.02 -2.76 15.43
N ALA A 25 10.21 -3.38 15.46
CA ALA A 25 10.44 -4.64 16.20
C ALA A 25 10.30 -4.46 17.71
N GLU A 26 10.88 -3.39 18.28
CA GLU A 26 10.79 -3.07 19.71
C GLU A 26 9.33 -2.86 20.15
N MET A 27 8.53 -2.19 19.33
CA MET A 27 7.11 -1.99 19.59
C MET A 27 6.27 -3.26 19.35
N GLY A 28 6.86 -4.34 18.85
CA GLY A 28 6.13 -5.56 18.53
C GLY A 28 5.18 -5.40 17.35
N LEU A 29 5.43 -4.48 16.43
CA LEU A 29 4.72 -4.38 15.14
C LEU A 29 5.29 -5.37 14.14
N ASP A 30 4.62 -5.60 13.00
CA ASP A 30 4.90 -6.74 12.11
C ASP A 30 5.54 -6.33 10.78
N CYS A 31 5.38 -5.09 10.39
CA CYS A 31 5.80 -4.60 9.07
C CYS A 31 6.13 -3.11 9.09
N MET A 32 6.80 -2.64 8.05
CA MET A 32 7.04 -1.21 7.80
C MET A 32 7.04 -0.96 6.29
N GLU A 33 6.45 0.14 5.87
CA GLU A 33 6.57 0.63 4.50
C GLU A 33 7.66 1.69 4.42
N VAL A 34 8.63 1.50 3.50
CA VAL A 34 9.69 2.47 3.25
C VAL A 34 9.18 3.51 2.26
N GLU A 35 9.13 4.76 2.68
CA GLU A 35 8.57 5.88 1.91
C GLU A 35 9.65 6.62 1.10
N PHE A 36 9.52 6.63 -0.22
CA PHE A 36 10.42 7.41 -1.10
C PHE A 36 9.84 8.77 -1.51
N THR A 37 8.93 9.27 -0.79
CA THR A 37 8.17 10.54 -0.89
C THR A 37 8.56 11.48 -2.05
N TYR A 38 9.78 12.03 -2.05
CA TYR A 38 10.27 13.01 -3.02
C TYR A 38 11.29 12.45 -4.01
N GLY A 39 11.66 11.17 -3.90
CA GLY A 39 12.61 10.50 -4.80
C GLY A 39 13.38 9.38 -4.12
N VAL A 40 13.89 8.46 -4.92
CA VAL A 40 14.66 7.31 -4.45
C VAL A 40 16.11 7.75 -4.22
N ARG A 41 16.42 8.16 -2.99
CA ARG A 41 17.77 8.64 -2.59
C ARG A 41 18.59 7.57 -1.87
N MET A 42 17.97 6.47 -1.44
CA MET A 42 18.65 5.36 -0.79
C MET A 42 19.59 4.68 -1.78
N ASP A 43 20.84 4.44 -1.41
CA ASP A 43 21.77 3.60 -2.16
C ASP A 43 21.50 2.10 -1.94
N LEU A 44 22.18 1.24 -2.68
CA LEU A 44 21.96 -0.20 -2.60
C LEU A 44 22.47 -0.79 -1.29
N ASP A 45 23.63 -0.34 -0.81
CA ASP A 45 24.24 -0.85 0.43
C ASP A 45 23.31 -0.56 1.63
N THR A 46 22.75 0.65 1.68
CA THR A 46 21.73 1.00 2.69
C THR A 46 20.49 0.13 2.55
N ALA A 47 20.00 -0.13 1.33
CA ALA A 47 18.84 -0.97 1.10
C ALA A 47 19.08 -2.41 1.58
N GLU A 48 20.24 -2.99 1.27
CA GLU A 48 20.62 -4.33 1.73
C GLU A 48 20.74 -4.40 3.26
N ALA A 49 21.34 -3.38 3.89
CA ALA A 49 21.44 -3.31 5.35
C ALA A 49 20.06 -3.23 6.02
N VAL A 50 19.13 -2.43 5.48
CA VAL A 50 17.74 -2.35 5.97
C VAL A 50 17.04 -3.71 5.82
N GLY A 51 17.23 -4.37 4.69
CA GLY A 51 16.66 -5.69 4.42
C GLY A 51 17.20 -6.78 5.36
N ALA A 52 18.51 -6.78 5.60
CA ALA A 52 19.18 -7.71 6.52
C ALA A 52 18.64 -7.56 7.96
N LEU A 53 18.54 -6.32 8.45
CA LEU A 53 17.98 -6.03 9.77
C LEU A 53 16.51 -6.42 9.87
N ALA A 54 15.70 -6.10 8.84
CA ALA A 54 14.29 -6.47 8.83
C ALA A 54 14.10 -7.99 8.85
N LYS A 55 14.90 -8.73 8.11
CA LYS A 55 14.92 -10.20 8.13
C LYS A 55 15.32 -10.75 9.50
N GLU A 56 16.36 -10.21 10.13
CA GLU A 56 16.79 -10.59 11.48
C GLU A 56 15.67 -10.39 12.51
N LYS A 57 14.98 -9.26 12.43
CA LYS A 57 13.90 -8.89 13.35
C LYS A 57 12.53 -9.50 12.99
N GLY A 58 12.40 -10.21 11.87
CA GLY A 58 11.14 -10.77 11.41
C GLY A 58 10.14 -9.72 10.89
N ILE A 59 10.62 -8.53 10.48
CA ILE A 59 9.79 -7.43 9.98
C ILE A 59 9.57 -7.58 8.48
N THR A 60 8.32 -7.54 8.05
CA THR A 60 7.96 -7.51 6.62
C THR A 60 8.09 -6.09 6.08
N LEU A 61 8.84 -5.92 4.97
CA LEU A 61 8.99 -4.63 4.30
C LEU A 61 8.12 -4.53 3.04
N SER A 62 7.62 -3.33 2.79
CA SER A 62 7.10 -2.84 1.52
C SER A 62 7.73 -1.48 1.19
N VAL A 63 7.51 -1.00 -0.02
CA VAL A 63 8.06 0.28 -0.49
C VAL A 63 6.95 1.08 -1.12
N HIS A 64 6.81 2.35 -0.75
CA HIS A 64 6.00 3.33 -1.48
C HIS A 64 6.89 4.17 -2.40
N ALA A 65 6.58 4.17 -3.68
CA ALA A 65 7.29 4.97 -4.68
C ALA A 65 6.95 6.47 -4.54
N PRO A 66 7.78 7.38 -5.10
CA PRO A 66 7.55 8.83 -4.98
C PRO A 66 6.17 9.29 -5.48
N TYR A 67 5.67 10.40 -4.90
CA TYR A 67 4.35 10.96 -5.25
C TYR A 67 4.22 11.46 -6.69
N TYR A 68 5.32 11.90 -7.31
CA TYR A 68 5.29 12.54 -8.64
C TYR A 68 5.27 11.50 -9.77
N ILE A 69 4.20 10.71 -9.82
CA ILE A 69 3.99 9.66 -10.81
C ILE A 69 2.71 9.94 -11.61
N ASN A 70 2.82 9.90 -12.93
CA ASN A 70 1.68 9.91 -13.86
C ASN A 70 1.99 9.06 -15.10
N LEU A 71 1.58 7.80 -15.08
CA LEU A 71 1.77 6.85 -16.17
C LEU A 71 0.83 7.09 -17.36
N ALA A 72 -0.09 8.06 -17.25
CA ALA A 72 -0.98 8.48 -18.32
C ALA A 72 -0.63 9.89 -18.86
N SER A 73 0.55 10.42 -18.53
CA SER A 73 1.01 11.71 -19.04
C SER A 73 1.17 11.72 -20.56
N ASP A 74 0.75 12.82 -21.22
CA ASP A 74 1.03 13.08 -22.64
C ASP A 74 2.45 13.60 -22.85
N GLU A 75 3.07 14.15 -21.81
CA GLU A 75 4.44 14.63 -21.84
C GLU A 75 5.39 13.46 -21.64
N LYS A 76 6.16 13.14 -22.71
CA LYS A 76 7.08 12.00 -22.72
C LYS A 76 8.05 12.03 -21.53
N ASP A 77 8.62 13.17 -21.20
CA ASP A 77 9.59 13.30 -20.10
C ASP A 77 8.95 13.00 -18.74
N LYS A 78 7.71 13.43 -18.51
CA LYS A 78 6.95 13.13 -17.27
C LYS A 78 6.60 11.64 -17.20
N TYR A 79 6.23 11.04 -18.33
CA TYR A 79 5.96 9.61 -18.40
C TYR A 79 7.22 8.78 -18.10
N ASP A 80 8.35 9.11 -18.76
CA ASP A 80 9.61 8.40 -18.59
C ASP A 80 10.16 8.57 -17.16
N ALA A 81 10.08 9.78 -16.60
CA ALA A 81 10.45 10.05 -15.20
C ALA A 81 9.56 9.27 -14.22
N SER A 82 8.26 9.12 -14.50
CA SER A 82 7.34 8.34 -13.68
C SER A 82 7.71 6.86 -13.67
N ARG A 83 7.99 6.30 -14.84
CA ARG A 83 8.45 4.91 -14.97
C ARG A 83 9.79 4.69 -14.26
N LYS A 84 10.72 5.63 -14.43
CA LYS A 84 12.04 5.56 -13.77
C LYS A 84 11.89 5.52 -12.26
N ARG A 85 11.08 6.40 -11.65
CA ARG A 85 10.84 6.43 -10.20
C ARG A 85 10.31 5.09 -9.69
N ILE A 86 9.37 4.48 -10.40
CA ILE A 86 8.84 3.17 -10.01
C ILE A 86 9.91 2.08 -10.12
N LEU A 87 10.69 2.06 -11.20
CA LEU A 87 11.73 1.05 -11.41
C LEU A 87 12.90 1.22 -10.43
N ASP A 88 13.31 2.45 -10.11
CA ASP A 88 14.30 2.72 -9.07
C ASP A 88 13.80 2.23 -7.70
N SER A 89 12.50 2.44 -7.41
CA SER A 89 11.87 1.89 -6.19
C SER A 89 11.86 0.36 -6.19
N CYS A 90 11.62 -0.29 -7.33
CA CYS A 90 11.68 -1.74 -7.47
C CYS A 90 13.08 -2.29 -7.22
N GLU A 91 14.11 -1.61 -7.70
CA GLU A 91 15.50 -2.01 -7.45
C GLU A 91 15.83 -1.99 -5.97
N ARG A 92 15.48 -0.90 -5.26
CA ARG A 92 15.68 -0.79 -3.81
C ARG A 92 14.84 -1.79 -3.02
N ALA A 93 13.58 -1.98 -3.44
CA ALA A 93 12.71 -2.99 -2.85
C ALA A 93 13.31 -4.41 -2.99
N HIS A 94 13.85 -4.75 -4.16
CA HIS A 94 14.52 -6.03 -4.37
C HIS A 94 15.73 -6.20 -3.45
N ALA A 95 16.60 -5.20 -3.35
CA ALA A 95 17.76 -5.22 -2.47
C ALA A 95 17.37 -5.37 -0.98
N MET A 96 16.29 -4.73 -0.55
CA MET A 96 15.74 -4.88 0.81
C MET A 96 14.99 -6.20 1.04
N GLY A 97 14.72 -7.01 0.03
CA GLY A 97 13.81 -8.16 0.15
C GLY A 97 12.35 -7.78 0.31
N ALA A 98 11.98 -6.51 0.10
CA ALA A 98 10.60 -6.05 0.06
C ALA A 98 9.92 -6.53 -1.23
N ARG A 99 8.71 -7.08 -1.11
CA ARG A 99 8.04 -7.68 -2.28
C ARG A 99 7.03 -6.76 -2.96
N ASN A 100 6.43 -5.83 -2.24
CA ASN A 100 5.40 -4.94 -2.77
C ASN A 100 5.98 -3.54 -2.98
N VAL A 101 5.78 -2.99 -4.18
CA VAL A 101 6.10 -1.60 -4.52
C VAL A 101 4.80 -0.89 -4.85
N VAL A 102 4.38 -0.03 -3.93
CA VAL A 102 3.15 0.74 -3.97
C VAL A 102 3.35 2.04 -4.74
N PHE A 103 2.36 2.48 -5.49
CA PHE A 103 2.37 3.76 -6.18
C PHE A 103 0.98 4.20 -6.64
N HIS A 104 0.73 5.50 -6.66
CA HIS A 104 -0.38 6.10 -7.36
C HIS A 104 -0.10 6.11 -8.86
N ALA A 105 -0.98 5.52 -9.68
CA ALA A 105 -0.65 5.28 -11.09
C ALA A 105 -0.79 6.52 -11.99
N GLY A 106 -1.58 7.53 -11.58
CA GLY A 106 -1.72 8.77 -12.34
C GLY A 106 -3.12 9.38 -12.34
N PHE A 107 -3.36 10.25 -13.31
CA PHE A 107 -4.55 11.09 -13.38
C PHE A 107 -5.25 10.93 -14.73
N TYR A 108 -6.58 11.11 -14.74
CA TYR A 108 -7.34 11.12 -16.02
C TYR A 108 -7.01 12.32 -16.89
N GLN A 109 -6.76 13.50 -16.28
CA GLN A 109 -6.56 14.77 -16.99
C GLN A 109 -7.72 15.05 -17.97
N LYS A 110 -7.40 15.18 -19.28
CA LYS A 110 -8.40 15.39 -20.35
C LYS A 110 -8.80 14.07 -21.05
N LYS A 111 -8.32 12.93 -20.58
CA LYS A 111 -8.57 11.60 -21.18
C LYS A 111 -9.80 10.94 -20.59
N SER A 112 -10.47 10.12 -21.38
CA SER A 112 -11.50 9.23 -20.86
C SER A 112 -10.88 8.18 -19.92
N ALA A 113 -11.70 7.60 -19.04
CA ALA A 113 -11.27 6.51 -18.15
C ALA A 113 -10.68 5.32 -18.93
N GLY A 114 -11.27 4.98 -20.09
CA GLY A 114 -10.77 3.90 -20.96
C GLY A 114 -9.41 4.19 -21.59
N GLN A 115 -9.18 5.42 -22.04
CA GLN A 115 -7.88 5.84 -22.58
C GLN A 115 -6.81 5.79 -21.50
N THR A 116 -7.08 6.37 -20.33
CA THR A 116 -6.17 6.37 -19.17
C THR A 116 -5.86 4.95 -18.73
N TYR A 117 -6.87 4.09 -18.62
CA TYR A 117 -6.71 2.68 -18.28
C TYR A 117 -5.74 1.97 -19.23
N ASN A 118 -5.89 2.14 -20.55
CA ASN A 118 -5.05 1.47 -21.53
C ASN A 118 -3.59 1.95 -21.47
N LEU A 119 -3.34 3.25 -21.23
CA LEU A 119 -1.99 3.79 -21.03
C LEU A 119 -1.32 3.20 -19.80
N ILE A 120 -2.01 3.19 -18.68
CA ILE A 120 -1.51 2.65 -17.41
C ILE A 120 -1.27 1.15 -17.53
N LYS A 121 -2.19 0.39 -18.13
CA LYS A 121 -2.02 -1.03 -18.38
C LYS A 121 -0.75 -1.30 -19.20
N LYS A 122 -0.53 -0.56 -20.31
CA LYS A 122 0.67 -0.69 -21.15
C LYS A 122 1.95 -0.40 -20.34
N ALA A 123 1.93 0.68 -19.53
CA ALA A 123 3.07 1.05 -18.70
C ALA A 123 3.39 -0.03 -17.64
N VAL A 124 2.38 -0.52 -16.92
CA VAL A 124 2.53 -1.59 -15.91
C VAL A 124 3.09 -2.86 -16.54
N SER A 125 2.52 -3.32 -17.67
CA SER A 125 3.02 -4.51 -18.38
C SER A 125 4.47 -4.34 -18.83
N GLY A 126 4.85 -3.17 -19.36
CA GLY A 126 6.23 -2.91 -19.78
C GLY A 126 7.22 -2.86 -18.60
N MET A 127 6.81 -2.32 -17.45
CA MET A 127 7.65 -2.34 -16.25
C MET A 127 7.78 -3.76 -15.67
N GLN A 128 6.72 -4.58 -15.68
CA GLN A 128 6.80 -5.99 -15.26
C GLN A 128 7.78 -6.79 -16.12
N GLN A 129 7.81 -6.55 -17.42
CA GLN A 129 8.83 -7.17 -18.32
C GLN A 129 10.25 -6.73 -17.95
N SER A 130 10.43 -5.45 -17.56
CA SER A 130 11.73 -4.94 -17.12
C SER A 130 12.16 -5.57 -15.80
N ILE A 131 11.25 -5.68 -14.84
CA ILE A 131 11.45 -6.34 -13.54
C ILE A 131 11.84 -7.82 -13.73
N SER A 132 11.11 -8.53 -14.59
CA SER A 132 11.40 -9.94 -14.93
C SER A 132 12.78 -10.12 -15.57
N ARG A 133 13.14 -9.28 -16.55
CA ARG A 133 14.47 -9.33 -17.20
C ARG A 133 15.62 -9.06 -16.24
N LYS A 134 15.40 -8.25 -15.22
CA LYS A 134 16.39 -7.95 -14.17
C LYS A 134 16.41 -9.00 -13.05
N GLY A 135 15.51 -9.97 -13.04
CA GLY A 135 15.39 -10.99 -12.00
C GLY A 135 14.90 -10.46 -10.66
N TRP A 136 14.34 -9.26 -10.61
CA TRP A 136 13.87 -8.64 -9.36
C TRP A 136 12.63 -9.34 -8.82
N GLN A 137 12.66 -9.69 -7.53
CA GLN A 137 11.59 -10.42 -6.85
C GLN A 137 10.57 -9.46 -6.22
N VAL A 138 10.06 -8.53 -7.02
CA VAL A 138 9.11 -7.50 -6.58
C VAL A 138 7.82 -7.54 -7.40
N LYS A 139 6.76 -7.00 -6.84
CA LYS A 139 5.45 -6.88 -7.46
C LYS A 139 5.01 -5.42 -7.48
N LEU A 140 4.61 -4.93 -8.64
CA LEU A 140 3.97 -3.63 -8.79
C LEU A 140 2.58 -3.67 -8.18
N CYS A 141 2.32 -2.79 -7.23
CA CYS A 141 1.06 -2.70 -6.48
C CYS A 141 0.45 -1.31 -6.63
N PRO A 142 -0.18 -0.99 -7.78
CA PRO A 142 -0.92 0.26 -7.89
C PRO A 142 -1.98 0.36 -6.81
N GLU A 143 -2.15 1.58 -6.29
CA GLU A 143 -2.96 1.88 -5.12
C GLU A 143 -4.31 2.49 -5.47
N ILE A 144 -5.33 2.19 -4.65
CA ILE A 144 -6.61 2.91 -4.67
C ILE A 144 -6.37 4.36 -4.25
N THR A 145 -6.83 5.30 -5.08
CA THR A 145 -6.68 6.74 -4.83
C THR A 145 -7.96 7.36 -4.26
N GLY A 146 -7.80 8.33 -3.36
CA GLY A 146 -8.92 8.97 -2.68
C GLY A 146 -9.70 10.00 -3.50
N LYS A 147 -9.16 10.45 -4.64
CA LYS A 147 -9.79 11.50 -5.48
C LYS A 147 -10.41 10.92 -6.75
N PRO A 148 -11.69 11.21 -7.06
CA PRO A 148 -12.32 10.75 -8.31
C PRO A 148 -11.63 11.21 -9.60
N SER A 149 -10.82 12.28 -9.55
CA SER A 149 -10.03 12.77 -10.67
C SER A 149 -8.74 11.96 -10.94
N GLN A 150 -8.40 11.05 -10.06
CA GLN A 150 -7.25 10.16 -10.18
C GLN A 150 -7.68 8.77 -10.63
N PHE A 151 -6.84 8.10 -11.44
CA PHE A 151 -6.96 6.69 -11.73
C PHE A 151 -6.66 5.87 -10.46
N GLY A 152 -7.45 4.86 -10.20
CA GLY A 152 -7.26 3.99 -9.03
C GLY A 152 -8.57 3.73 -8.28
N SER A 153 -9.71 3.65 -8.97
CA SER A 153 -10.91 3.06 -8.38
C SER A 153 -10.71 1.55 -8.15
N LEU A 154 -11.40 0.98 -7.18
CA LEU A 154 -11.33 -0.47 -6.90
C LEU A 154 -11.59 -1.32 -8.16
N ALA A 155 -12.56 -0.94 -8.98
CA ALA A 155 -12.92 -1.66 -10.20
C ALA A 155 -11.77 -1.63 -11.24
N GLU A 156 -11.12 -0.48 -11.42
CA GLU A 156 -9.99 -0.34 -12.33
C GLU A 156 -8.81 -1.17 -11.89
N LEU A 157 -8.47 -1.16 -10.60
CA LEU A 157 -7.32 -1.90 -10.09
C LEU A 157 -7.56 -3.41 -10.09
N LEU A 158 -8.76 -3.88 -9.79
CA LEU A 158 -9.10 -5.30 -9.92
C LEU A 158 -9.02 -5.77 -11.38
N ARG A 159 -9.51 -4.97 -12.32
CA ARG A 159 -9.38 -5.23 -13.76
C ARG A 159 -7.92 -5.22 -14.20
N LEU A 160 -7.13 -4.26 -13.72
CA LEU A 160 -5.70 -4.16 -14.05
C LEU A 160 -4.95 -5.39 -13.55
N LYS A 161 -5.19 -5.79 -12.30
CA LYS A 161 -4.64 -7.02 -11.72
C LYS A 161 -5.01 -8.25 -12.55
N GLN A 162 -6.28 -8.39 -12.95
CA GLN A 162 -6.74 -9.52 -13.77
C GLN A 162 -6.02 -9.58 -15.11
N GLN A 163 -5.80 -8.42 -15.76
CA GLN A 163 -5.24 -8.37 -17.11
C GLN A 163 -3.72 -8.37 -17.15
N THR A 164 -3.03 -7.97 -16.10
CA THR A 164 -1.55 -7.85 -16.08
C THR A 164 -0.88 -8.75 -15.06
N GLY A 165 -1.63 -9.33 -14.12
CA GLY A 165 -1.04 -10.10 -13.01
C GLY A 165 -0.34 -9.25 -11.94
N CYS A 166 -0.41 -7.91 -12.00
CA CYS A 166 0.17 -7.03 -10.98
C CYS A 166 -0.47 -7.26 -9.60
N GLY A 167 0.15 -6.73 -8.55
CA GLY A 167 -0.46 -6.63 -7.23
C GLY A 167 -1.56 -5.58 -7.18
N ILE A 168 -2.06 -5.34 -5.99
CA ILE A 168 -2.97 -4.25 -5.68
C ILE A 168 -2.68 -3.77 -4.27
N THR A 169 -2.72 -2.47 -4.06
CA THR A 169 -2.79 -1.87 -2.73
C THR A 169 -4.18 -1.32 -2.51
N VAL A 170 -4.82 -1.79 -1.45
CA VAL A 170 -6.17 -1.36 -1.08
C VAL A 170 -6.05 -0.35 0.05
N ASP A 171 -6.02 0.94 -0.31
CA ASP A 171 -6.20 1.96 0.72
C ASP A 171 -7.69 2.09 1.04
N PHE A 172 -8.05 1.64 2.23
CA PHE A 172 -9.44 1.66 2.72
C PHE A 172 -9.90 3.06 3.08
N SER A 173 -8.97 3.97 3.43
CA SER A 173 -9.27 5.37 3.74
C SER A 173 -9.53 6.16 2.47
N HIS A 174 -8.70 5.96 1.45
CA HIS A 174 -8.94 6.50 0.11
C HIS A 174 -10.26 5.98 -0.47
N LEU A 175 -10.54 4.68 -0.32
CA LEU A 175 -11.80 4.11 -0.78
C LEU A 175 -13.00 4.71 -0.04
N TYR A 176 -12.89 4.92 1.29
CA TYR A 176 -13.89 5.58 2.10
C TYR A 176 -14.13 7.03 1.61
N ALA A 177 -13.07 7.82 1.41
CA ALA A 177 -13.16 9.18 0.91
C ALA A 177 -13.77 9.24 -0.50
N ARG A 178 -13.34 8.36 -1.41
CA ARG A 178 -13.85 8.28 -2.79
C ARG A 178 -15.34 7.93 -2.85
N GLN A 179 -15.82 7.14 -1.89
CA GLN A 179 -17.23 6.73 -1.76
C GLN A 179 -18.04 7.63 -0.83
N GLN A 180 -17.52 8.82 -0.48
CA GLN A 180 -18.21 9.78 0.38
C GLN A 180 -18.69 9.17 1.70
N GLY A 181 -17.83 8.38 2.35
CA GLY A 181 -18.10 7.77 3.64
C GLY A 181 -19.00 6.52 3.61
N LYS A 182 -19.40 6.05 2.45
CA LYS A 182 -20.37 4.94 2.29
C LYS A 182 -19.67 3.64 1.90
N ILE A 183 -18.80 3.10 2.78
CA ILE A 183 -18.11 1.83 2.53
C ILE A 183 -18.75 0.66 3.28
N ASP A 184 -18.94 -0.46 2.59
CA ASP A 184 -19.21 -1.77 3.18
C ASP A 184 -17.93 -2.60 3.09
N TYR A 185 -17.20 -2.68 4.22
CA TYR A 185 -15.94 -3.40 4.30
C TYR A 185 -16.09 -4.89 4.01
N ALA A 186 -17.15 -5.55 4.53
CA ALA A 186 -17.38 -6.97 4.32
C ALA A 186 -17.63 -7.29 2.84
N LYS A 187 -18.46 -6.49 2.17
CA LYS A 187 -18.71 -6.61 0.73
C LYS A 187 -17.46 -6.29 -0.11
N THR A 188 -16.66 -5.35 0.35
CA THR A 188 -15.38 -4.99 -0.31
C THR A 188 -14.39 -6.15 -0.22
N LEU A 189 -14.16 -6.71 0.98
CA LEU A 189 -13.25 -7.82 1.19
C LEU A 189 -13.60 -9.07 0.35
N LYS A 190 -14.88 -9.36 0.15
CA LYS A 190 -15.33 -10.47 -0.73
C LYS A 190 -14.87 -10.32 -2.18
N LYS A 191 -14.57 -9.11 -2.66
CA LYS A 191 -14.09 -8.85 -4.03
C LYS A 191 -12.59 -8.92 -4.15
N LEU A 192 -11.86 -8.90 -3.03
CA LEU A 192 -10.40 -8.83 -2.99
C LEU A 192 -9.78 -10.23 -3.06
N PRO A 193 -8.53 -10.35 -3.53
CA PRO A 193 -7.79 -11.60 -3.43
C PRO A 193 -7.57 -11.94 -1.95
N LYS A 194 -7.38 -13.23 -1.65
CA LYS A 194 -7.09 -13.68 -0.27
C LYS A 194 -5.80 -13.10 0.32
N LYS A 195 -4.87 -12.67 -0.52
CA LYS A 195 -3.62 -12.01 -0.12
C LYS A 195 -3.44 -10.70 -0.86
N PHE A 196 -3.30 -9.61 -0.11
CA PHE A 196 -3.10 -8.26 -0.66
C PHE A 196 -2.40 -7.34 0.34
N HIS A 197 -1.91 -6.22 -0.18
CA HIS A 197 -1.36 -5.11 0.58
C HIS A 197 -2.43 -4.05 0.81
N ALA A 198 -2.43 -3.40 1.96
CA ALA A 198 -3.45 -2.41 2.28
C ALA A 198 -2.89 -1.26 3.12
N HIS A 199 -3.53 -0.11 2.96
CA HIS A 199 -3.32 1.08 3.79
C HIS A 199 -4.59 1.43 4.56
N PHE A 200 -4.40 2.10 5.70
CA PHE A 200 -5.46 2.67 6.49
C PHE A 200 -4.96 3.83 7.34
N SER A 201 -5.76 4.88 7.45
CA SER A 201 -5.55 5.99 8.38
C SER A 201 -6.89 6.66 8.69
N GLY A 202 -6.93 7.59 9.62
CA GLY A 202 -7.99 8.58 9.64
C GLY A 202 -7.91 9.45 8.39
N ILE A 203 -9.04 9.95 7.88
CA ILE A 203 -9.07 10.73 6.65
C ILE A 203 -10.09 11.87 6.68
N GLU A 204 -9.66 13.06 6.28
CA GLU A 204 -10.55 14.15 5.93
C GLU A 204 -10.85 14.11 4.44
N TYR A 205 -12.10 14.30 4.07
CA TYR A 205 -12.55 14.33 2.68
C TYR A 205 -13.65 15.36 2.44
N GLY A 206 -13.96 15.62 1.20
CA GLY A 206 -15.06 16.47 0.75
C GLY A 206 -15.57 16.01 -0.61
N ASP A 207 -16.36 16.84 -1.28
CA ASP A 207 -17.02 16.49 -2.57
C ASP A 207 -16.03 16.03 -3.65
N LYS A 208 -14.77 16.51 -3.60
CA LYS A 208 -13.69 16.13 -4.53
C LYS A 208 -12.87 14.94 -4.05
N GLY A 209 -13.33 14.22 -2.99
CA GLY A 209 -12.64 13.11 -2.38
C GLY A 209 -11.68 13.54 -1.27
N GLU A 210 -10.62 12.79 -1.08
CA GLU A 210 -9.60 12.97 -0.05
C GLU A 210 -9.01 14.39 -0.01
N ARG A 211 -8.81 14.89 1.21
CA ARG A 211 -8.08 16.14 1.51
C ARG A 211 -6.74 15.87 2.17
N LYS A 212 -6.73 15.12 3.29
CA LYS A 212 -5.51 14.73 4.01
C LYS A 212 -5.75 13.56 4.94
N HIS A 213 -4.70 12.85 5.27
CA HIS A 213 -4.67 11.87 6.34
C HIS A 213 -4.66 12.57 7.71
N ILE A 214 -5.37 12.00 8.67
CA ILE A 214 -5.43 12.44 10.08
C ILE A 214 -5.20 11.25 11.00
N ARG A 215 -5.13 11.50 12.32
CA ARG A 215 -5.00 10.44 13.32
C ARG A 215 -6.06 9.35 13.13
N THR A 216 -5.62 8.11 13.25
CA THR A 216 -6.51 6.95 13.24
C THR A 216 -7.15 6.76 14.60
N THR A 217 -8.47 6.90 14.68
CA THR A 217 -9.21 6.65 15.93
C THR A 217 -9.72 5.22 16.00
N GLN A 218 -9.86 4.69 17.22
CA GLN A 218 -10.45 3.36 17.44
C GLN A 218 -11.83 3.23 16.77
N LYS A 219 -12.69 4.23 16.94
CA LYS A 219 -14.04 4.27 16.38
C LYS A 219 -14.04 4.18 14.85
N PHE A 220 -13.07 4.82 14.20
CA PHE A 220 -12.97 4.82 12.73
C PHE A 220 -12.41 3.49 12.21
N PHE A 221 -11.47 2.88 12.92
CA PHE A 221 -10.84 1.61 12.52
C PHE A 221 -11.70 0.37 12.83
N GLU A 222 -12.51 0.39 13.90
CA GLU A 222 -13.25 -0.77 14.40
C GLU A 222 -14.09 -1.48 13.32
N PRO A 223 -14.83 -0.80 12.43
CA PRO A 223 -15.61 -1.47 11.39
C PRO A 223 -14.76 -2.31 10.43
N LEU A 224 -13.58 -1.80 10.02
CA LEU A 224 -12.63 -2.55 9.21
C LEU A 224 -12.03 -3.72 9.99
N ALA A 225 -11.61 -3.51 11.24
CA ALA A 225 -11.05 -4.55 12.08
C ALA A 225 -12.02 -5.73 12.24
N ARG A 226 -13.28 -5.47 12.55
CA ARG A 226 -14.33 -6.51 12.62
C ARG A 226 -14.52 -7.24 11.30
N ALA A 227 -14.52 -6.52 10.18
CA ALA A 227 -14.64 -7.13 8.86
C ALA A 227 -13.44 -8.04 8.52
N LEU A 228 -12.20 -7.62 8.84
CA LEU A 228 -10.98 -8.39 8.61
C LEU A 228 -10.95 -9.69 9.41
N ILE A 229 -11.38 -9.65 10.68
CA ILE A 229 -11.39 -10.83 11.55
C ILE A 229 -12.42 -11.85 11.09
N ASN A 230 -13.57 -11.39 10.59
CA ASN A 230 -14.63 -12.25 10.06
C ASN A 230 -14.39 -12.69 8.61
N HIS A 231 -13.30 -12.28 7.99
CA HIS A 231 -12.96 -12.63 6.60
C HIS A 231 -11.52 -13.14 6.51
N PRO A 232 -11.28 -14.44 6.24
CA PRO A 232 -9.94 -15.03 6.27
C PRO A 232 -9.08 -14.48 5.12
N VAL A 233 -8.19 -13.52 5.44
CA VAL A 233 -7.24 -12.88 4.52
C VAL A 233 -5.82 -12.93 5.05
N ASP A 234 -4.82 -12.91 4.16
CA ASP A 234 -3.41 -12.63 4.44
C ASP A 234 -3.14 -11.19 4.00
N ILE A 235 -3.03 -10.27 4.95
CA ILE A 235 -2.92 -8.84 4.69
C ILE A 235 -1.71 -8.23 5.41
N THR A 236 -1.01 -7.34 4.71
CA THR A 236 -0.09 -6.37 5.32
C THR A 236 -0.80 -5.02 5.32
N LEU A 237 -1.10 -4.50 6.50
CA LEU A 237 -1.87 -3.29 6.74
C LEU A 237 -0.96 -2.19 7.29
N ILE A 238 -0.71 -1.19 6.49
CA ILE A 238 0.14 -0.05 6.81
C ILE A 238 -0.73 1.12 7.28
N ASN A 239 -0.33 1.72 8.39
CA ASN A 239 -0.96 2.95 8.87
C ASN A 239 -0.23 4.18 8.34
N GLU A 240 -0.98 5.06 7.66
CA GLU A 240 -0.48 6.29 7.04
C GLU A 240 -0.94 7.57 7.77
N SER A 241 -1.29 7.46 9.05
CA SER A 241 -1.64 8.64 9.84
C SER A 241 -0.40 9.50 10.14
N PRO A 242 -0.59 10.77 10.58
CA PRO A 242 0.52 11.60 11.03
C PRO A 242 1.32 11.03 12.22
N GLU A 243 0.73 10.11 12.99
CA GLU A 243 1.37 9.38 14.10
C GLU A 243 1.35 7.87 13.83
N PRO A 244 2.11 7.41 12.79
CA PRO A 244 1.87 6.10 12.20
C PRO A 244 2.25 4.93 13.14
N TYR A 245 3.17 5.12 14.05
CA TYR A 245 3.61 4.08 15.00
C TYR A 245 2.57 3.82 16.09
N GLU A 246 2.11 4.90 16.73
CA GLU A 246 1.14 4.85 17.82
C GLU A 246 -0.21 4.33 17.32
N ASP A 247 -0.63 4.84 16.17
CA ASP A 247 -1.89 4.44 15.55
C ASP A 247 -1.83 2.98 15.02
N ALA A 248 -0.70 2.53 14.43
CA ALA A 248 -0.49 1.14 14.08
C ALA A 248 -0.55 0.21 15.32
N MET A 249 0.06 0.62 16.43
CA MET A 249 -0.01 -0.12 17.69
C MET A 249 -1.45 -0.21 18.21
N MET A 250 -2.20 0.88 18.17
CA MET A 250 -3.62 0.88 18.53
C MET A 250 -4.42 -0.09 17.63
N MET A 251 -4.18 -0.06 16.31
CA MET A 251 -4.83 -0.96 15.35
C MET A 251 -4.49 -2.42 15.65
N LYS A 252 -3.22 -2.75 15.90
CA LYS A 252 -2.79 -4.11 16.25
C LYS A 252 -3.45 -4.61 17.52
N LYS A 253 -3.44 -3.81 18.58
CA LYS A 253 -4.11 -4.16 19.86
C LYS A 253 -5.61 -4.42 19.68
N MET A 254 -6.28 -3.62 18.84
CA MET A 254 -7.71 -3.80 18.56
C MET A 254 -7.97 -5.12 17.82
N ILE A 255 -7.18 -5.44 16.78
CA ILE A 255 -7.30 -6.71 16.04
C ILE A 255 -7.10 -7.90 16.98
N LEU A 256 -6.08 -7.87 17.84
CA LEU A 256 -5.81 -8.94 18.79
C LEU A 256 -6.96 -9.12 19.79
N LYS A 257 -7.48 -8.02 20.36
CA LYS A 257 -8.61 -8.05 21.26
C LYS A 257 -9.85 -8.65 20.61
N LEU A 258 -10.23 -8.16 19.45
CA LEU A 258 -11.40 -8.66 18.72
C LEU A 258 -11.22 -10.11 18.24
N GLY A 259 -10.01 -10.53 17.88
CA GLY A 259 -9.69 -11.89 17.51
C GLY A 259 -9.76 -12.90 18.67
N LEU A 260 -9.50 -12.44 19.90
CA LEU A 260 -9.65 -13.25 21.12
C LEU A 260 -11.12 -13.41 21.54
N ASP A 261 -11.95 -12.43 21.20
CA ASP A 261 -13.39 -12.44 21.54
C ASP A 261 -14.24 -13.35 20.61
N ILE A 262 -13.62 -13.92 19.55
CA ILE A 262 -14.31 -14.87 18.67
C ILE A 262 -14.19 -16.27 19.28
N PRO A 263 -15.32 -16.97 19.58
CA PRO A 263 -15.27 -18.37 19.97
C PRO A 263 -14.51 -19.18 18.92
N ARG A 264 -13.54 -20.02 19.34
CA ARG A 264 -12.77 -20.91 18.46
C ARG A 264 -13.63 -22.05 17.89
N VAL A 265 -14.66 -21.70 17.14
CA VAL A 265 -15.60 -22.68 16.53
C VAL A 265 -15.11 -23.15 15.15
N TRP A 266 -14.01 -22.57 14.64
CA TRP A 266 -13.45 -22.88 13.31
C TRP A 266 -11.93 -23.07 13.34
N GLN A 267 -11.47 -24.09 14.10
CA GLN A 267 -10.12 -24.66 13.90
C GLN A 267 -10.22 -26.01 13.23
#